data_8c05d95dc37b412fbe9bf62e8154bc89
#
_entry.id   8c05d95dc37b412fbe9bf62e8154bc89
#
_cell.length_a   1.000
_cell.length_b   1.000
_cell.length_c   1.000
_cell.angle_alpha   90.00
_cell.angle_beta   90.00
_cell.angle_gamma   90.00
#
_symmetry.space_group_name_H-M   'P 1'
#
loop_
_entity.id
_entity.type
_entity.pdbx_description
1 polymer ?
#
loop_
_entity_poly.entity_id
_entity_poly.type
_entity_poly.pdbx_seq_one_letter_code
_entity_poly.pdbx_strand_id
1 'polypeptide(L)'
;MIIVTGGAGFIGSNLVKKLNQHNFNHIIVVDKFENAAKNENLKDTKVLNSIDRDSFFPWASQNAESIEFIFHLGARTDTTEYNLELLRQLNTEYSKQVWNLCIKEQIPIIYASSAATYGDGELGFNDDHQLIPQLKPLNAYAQSKQEFDLWVLKNPQKPLFWAGLKFFNVYGPGEMHKGKMASMIHQAFTQIENTGRVKLFKSYKSEVADGEQKRDFIHVDEVTDLMIKLMHYRKESGIFNVGTGQSRSFNEMVKQVFDSMSKPVNIEYIEMPNELRRS
;
A
#
# COMPACT_ATOMS: atom_id res chain seq x y z
N MET A 1 17.62 8.23 13.23
CA MET A 1 16.19 7.90 13.40
C MET A 1 15.59 7.41 12.07
N ILE A 2 14.64 6.47 12.14
CA ILE A 2 13.86 6.03 10.97
C ILE A 2 12.48 6.69 11.01
N ILE A 3 12.06 7.29 9.92
CA ILE A 3 10.72 7.87 9.78
C ILE A 3 9.81 6.89 9.05
N VAL A 4 8.60 6.65 9.58
CA VAL A 4 7.56 5.87 8.90
C VAL A 4 6.31 6.73 8.76
N THR A 5 6.08 7.32 7.58
CA THR A 5 4.82 8.03 7.34
C THR A 5 3.71 7.02 7.00
N GLY A 6 2.48 7.28 7.43
CA GLY A 6 1.42 6.28 7.37
C GLY A 6 1.64 5.12 8.35
N GLY A 7 2.45 5.34 9.39
CA GLY A 7 2.92 4.31 10.30
C GLY A 7 1.84 3.70 11.22
N ALA A 8 0.72 4.37 11.43
CA ALA A 8 -0.44 3.79 12.11
C ALA A 8 -1.34 2.96 11.17
N GLY A 9 -1.15 3.08 9.85
CA GLY A 9 -1.89 2.32 8.85
C GLY A 9 -1.51 0.84 8.82
N PHE A 10 -2.17 0.06 7.95
CA PHE A 10 -1.98 -1.38 7.82
C PHE A 10 -0.51 -1.77 7.56
N ILE A 11 0.05 -1.37 6.42
CA ILE A 11 1.43 -1.75 6.05
C ILE A 11 2.43 -1.07 6.98
N GLY A 12 2.21 0.22 7.30
CA GLY A 12 3.12 1.00 8.13
C GLY A 12 3.30 0.45 9.54
N SER A 13 2.23 0.03 10.20
CA SER A 13 2.30 -0.55 11.55
C SER A 13 2.99 -1.91 11.57
N ASN A 14 2.77 -2.73 10.53
CA ASN A 14 3.49 -4.00 10.38
C ASN A 14 4.99 -3.75 10.13
N LEU A 15 5.35 -2.73 9.35
CA LEU A 15 6.74 -2.33 9.19
C LEU A 15 7.36 -1.85 10.51
N VAL A 16 6.66 -1.04 11.30
CA VAL A 16 7.14 -0.61 12.63
C VAL A 16 7.39 -1.81 13.53
N LYS A 17 6.45 -2.77 13.59
CA LYS A 17 6.63 -4.02 14.34
C LYS A 17 7.85 -4.81 13.85
N LYS A 18 8.00 -4.96 12.55
CA LYS A 18 9.13 -5.67 11.94
C LYS A 18 10.46 -4.97 12.22
N LEU A 19 10.51 -3.63 12.14
CA LEU A 19 11.69 -2.85 12.52
C LEU A 19 12.06 -3.08 14.00
N ASN A 20 11.08 -3.11 14.92
CA ASN A 20 11.32 -3.42 16.33
C ASN A 20 11.88 -4.84 16.52
N GLN A 21 11.40 -5.84 15.76
CA GLN A 21 11.96 -7.21 15.77
C GLN A 21 13.43 -7.25 15.35
N HIS A 22 13.84 -6.33 14.48
CA HIS A 22 15.24 -6.12 14.08
C HIS A 22 16.01 -5.15 14.99
N ASN A 23 15.49 -4.82 16.18
CA ASN A 23 16.07 -3.91 17.17
C ASN A 23 16.16 -2.44 16.75
N PHE A 24 15.47 -2.01 15.70
CA PHE A 24 15.29 -0.59 15.41
C PHE A 24 14.17 -0.05 16.28
N ASN A 25 14.50 0.79 17.27
CA ASN A 25 13.54 1.39 18.20
C ASN A 25 13.50 2.94 18.11
N HIS A 26 14.46 3.56 17.44
CA HIS A 26 14.46 5.00 17.19
C HIS A 26 13.61 5.33 15.96
N ILE A 27 12.31 5.04 16.06
CA ILE A 27 11.33 5.21 14.99
C ILE A 27 10.44 6.40 15.32
N ILE A 28 10.22 7.26 14.33
CA ILE A 28 9.20 8.31 14.38
C ILE A 28 8.05 7.88 13.47
N VAL A 29 6.87 7.76 14.02
CA VAL A 29 5.64 7.51 13.25
C VAL A 29 4.99 8.84 12.89
N VAL A 30 4.69 9.03 11.61
CA VAL A 30 3.99 10.21 11.09
C VAL A 30 2.66 9.78 10.50
N ASP A 31 1.55 10.26 11.08
CA ASP A 31 0.20 9.91 10.61
C ASP A 31 -0.85 10.94 11.04
N LYS A 32 -2.11 10.76 10.63
CA LYS A 32 -3.29 11.37 11.27
C LYS A 32 -3.83 10.41 12.32
N PHE A 33 -3.83 10.84 13.57
CA PHE A 33 -4.19 10.00 14.73
C PHE A 33 -5.65 10.16 15.18
N GLU A 34 -6.53 10.68 14.32
CA GLU A 34 -7.96 10.90 14.60
C GLU A 34 -8.78 9.60 14.68
N ASN A 35 -8.29 8.50 14.09
CA ASN A 35 -8.97 7.21 14.06
C ASN A 35 -8.40 6.26 15.11
N ALA A 36 -9.14 6.07 16.21
CA ALA A 36 -8.73 5.21 17.32
C ALA A 36 -8.49 3.75 16.90
N ALA A 37 -9.34 3.18 16.05
CA ALA A 37 -9.18 1.80 15.56
C ALA A 37 -7.89 1.63 14.72
N LYS A 38 -7.47 2.66 14.00
CA LYS A 38 -6.20 2.67 13.29
C LYS A 38 -5.02 2.77 14.25
N ASN A 39 -5.13 3.56 15.30
CA ASN A 39 -4.08 3.77 16.29
C ASN A 39 -3.79 2.51 17.11
N GLU A 40 -4.78 1.62 17.31
CA GLU A 40 -4.59 0.31 17.94
C GLU A 40 -3.52 -0.54 17.24
N ASN A 41 -3.27 -0.34 15.96
CA ASN A 41 -2.21 -1.04 15.24
C ASN A 41 -0.80 -0.79 15.82
N LEU A 42 -0.61 0.32 16.55
CA LEU A 42 0.68 0.68 17.16
C LEU A 42 0.81 0.21 18.62
N LYS A 43 -0.21 -0.42 19.20
CA LYS A 43 -0.30 -0.73 20.63
C LYS A 43 0.94 -1.42 21.19
N ASP A 44 1.48 -2.41 20.47
CA ASP A 44 2.61 -3.20 20.96
C ASP A 44 3.91 -2.83 20.24
N THR A 45 4.04 -1.60 19.76
CA THR A 45 5.22 -1.11 19.07
C THR A 45 6.07 -0.21 19.97
N LYS A 46 7.38 -0.21 19.71
CA LYS A 46 8.33 0.72 20.33
C LYS A 46 8.64 1.82 19.33
N VAL A 47 8.13 3.03 19.61
CA VAL A 47 8.41 4.23 18.83
C VAL A 47 8.96 5.32 19.73
N LEU A 48 9.87 6.12 19.18
CA LEU A 48 10.46 7.25 19.93
C LEU A 48 9.43 8.38 20.06
N ASN A 49 8.68 8.65 18.98
CA ASN A 49 7.62 9.68 18.97
C ASN A 49 6.61 9.41 17.86
N SER A 50 5.42 10.02 18.02
CA SER A 50 4.36 10.06 17.03
C SER A 50 4.06 11.52 16.68
N ILE A 51 4.11 11.87 15.40
CA ILE A 51 3.97 13.24 14.91
C ILE A 51 2.79 13.31 13.97
N ASP A 52 1.89 14.29 14.19
CA ASP A 52 0.81 14.56 13.25
C ASP A 52 1.37 14.91 11.86
N ARG A 53 0.76 14.35 10.83
CA ARG A 53 1.18 14.54 9.42
C ARG A 53 1.36 16.02 9.04
N ASP A 54 0.49 16.90 9.51
CA ASP A 54 0.53 18.31 9.15
C ASP A 54 1.64 19.08 9.87
N SER A 55 2.16 18.52 10.97
CA SER A 55 3.30 19.05 11.73
C SER A 55 4.65 18.45 11.30
N PHE A 56 4.64 17.50 10.37
CA PHE A 56 5.85 16.74 10.02
C PHE A 56 6.96 17.60 9.43
N PHE A 57 6.67 18.46 8.46
CA PHE A 57 7.73 19.22 7.78
C PHE A 57 8.42 20.25 8.68
N PRO A 58 7.71 21.07 9.49
CA PRO A 58 8.36 21.93 10.47
C PRO A 58 9.25 21.15 11.45
N TRP A 59 8.76 20.00 11.93
CA TRP A 59 9.54 19.14 12.81
C TRP A 59 10.78 18.55 12.10
N ALA A 60 10.61 18.02 10.89
CA ALA A 60 11.69 17.40 10.12
C ALA A 60 12.81 18.40 9.80
N SER A 61 12.47 19.66 9.51
CA SER A 61 13.45 20.72 9.26
C SER A 61 14.37 21.00 10.47
N GLN A 62 13.86 20.78 11.68
CA GLN A 62 14.63 20.99 12.93
C GLN A 62 15.42 19.74 13.36
N ASN A 63 15.12 18.58 12.78
CA ASN A 63 15.66 17.29 13.20
C ASN A 63 16.36 16.53 12.05
N ALA A 64 16.56 17.18 10.89
CA ALA A 64 16.99 16.54 9.66
C ALA A 64 18.29 15.74 9.80
N GLU A 65 19.29 16.28 10.50
CA GLU A 65 20.59 15.64 10.74
C GLU A 65 20.49 14.28 11.46
N SER A 66 19.40 14.05 12.19
CA SER A 66 19.15 12.79 12.91
C SER A 66 18.33 11.77 12.11
N ILE A 67 17.85 12.14 10.91
CA ILE A 67 17.03 11.26 10.09
C ILE A 67 17.94 10.43 9.16
N GLU A 68 17.92 9.13 9.32
CA GLU A 68 18.77 8.20 8.57
C GLU A 68 18.04 7.53 7.39
N PHE A 69 16.73 7.43 7.48
CA PHE A 69 15.89 6.76 6.47
C PHE A 69 14.42 7.17 6.58
N ILE A 70 13.74 7.27 5.44
CA ILE A 70 12.29 7.50 5.39
C ILE A 70 11.59 6.36 4.65
N PHE A 71 10.61 5.72 5.33
CA PHE A 71 9.59 4.90 4.69
C PHE A 71 8.34 5.76 4.51
N HIS A 72 8.06 6.17 3.28
CA HIS A 72 6.91 7.00 2.96
C HIS A 72 5.74 6.12 2.49
N LEU A 73 4.91 5.66 3.43
CA LEU A 73 3.76 4.79 3.18
C LEU A 73 2.42 5.53 3.34
N GLY A 74 2.48 6.77 3.82
CA GLY A 74 1.29 7.59 4.04
C GLY A 74 0.62 8.00 2.74
N ALA A 75 -0.66 7.66 2.61
CA ALA A 75 -1.52 8.07 1.51
C ALA A 75 -3.00 7.95 1.90
N ARG A 76 -3.88 8.68 1.22
CA ARG A 76 -5.31 8.36 1.17
C ARG A 76 -5.49 7.23 0.15
N THR A 77 -5.91 6.06 0.64
CA THR A 77 -5.95 4.81 -0.16
C THR A 77 -7.36 4.40 -0.57
N ASP A 78 -8.34 5.28 -0.41
CA ASP A 78 -9.72 5.04 -0.77
C ASP A 78 -9.87 5.09 -2.30
N THR A 79 -10.07 3.93 -2.92
CA THR A 79 -10.24 3.79 -4.38
C THR A 79 -11.62 4.27 -4.85
N THR A 80 -12.56 4.50 -3.92
CA THR A 80 -13.88 5.07 -4.21
C THR A 80 -13.93 6.59 -4.03
N GLU A 81 -12.81 7.22 -3.66
CA GLU A 81 -12.71 8.68 -3.60
C GLU A 81 -12.63 9.25 -5.02
N TYR A 82 -13.56 10.13 -5.37
CA TYR A 82 -13.64 10.79 -6.68
C TYR A 82 -13.01 12.19 -6.69
N ASN A 83 -12.71 12.76 -5.52
CA ASN A 83 -12.07 14.07 -5.43
C ASN A 83 -10.57 13.96 -5.77
N LEU A 84 -10.26 14.09 -7.05
CA LEU A 84 -8.89 14.01 -7.55
C LEU A 84 -7.98 15.08 -6.95
N GLU A 85 -8.49 16.28 -6.70
CA GLU A 85 -7.71 17.39 -6.11
C GLU A 85 -7.29 17.05 -4.67
N LEU A 86 -8.20 16.50 -3.87
CA LEU A 86 -7.87 16.01 -2.53
C LEU A 86 -6.79 14.91 -2.58
N LEU A 87 -6.93 13.96 -3.52
CA LEU A 87 -5.96 12.89 -3.69
C LEU A 87 -4.60 13.42 -4.18
N ARG A 88 -4.58 14.40 -5.08
CA ARG A 88 -3.34 15.07 -5.49
C ARG A 88 -2.66 15.76 -4.32
N GLN A 89 -3.39 16.52 -3.53
CA GLN A 89 -2.85 17.20 -2.36
C GLN A 89 -2.24 16.20 -1.36
N LEU A 90 -2.98 15.12 -1.02
CA LEU A 90 -2.57 14.18 0.02
C LEU A 90 -1.57 13.11 -0.45
N ASN A 91 -1.63 12.70 -1.72
CA ASN A 91 -0.79 11.63 -2.25
C ASN A 91 0.35 12.16 -3.11
N THR A 92 0.08 13.07 -4.05
CA THR A 92 1.08 13.56 -5.00
C THR A 92 1.92 14.68 -4.39
N GLU A 93 1.29 15.79 -3.96
CA GLU A 93 2.03 16.97 -3.50
C GLU A 93 2.72 16.74 -2.16
N TYR A 94 2.07 16.02 -1.23
CA TYR A 94 2.71 15.63 0.02
C TYR A 94 3.93 14.72 -0.23
N SER A 95 3.82 13.76 -1.15
CA SER A 95 4.95 12.88 -1.51
C SER A 95 6.10 13.66 -2.16
N LYS A 96 5.81 14.67 -3.00
CA LYS A 96 6.83 15.58 -3.55
C LYS A 96 7.56 16.36 -2.46
N GLN A 97 6.85 16.82 -1.43
CA GLN A 97 7.48 17.52 -0.30
C GLN A 97 8.40 16.57 0.48
N VAL A 98 7.98 15.32 0.75
CA VAL A 98 8.84 14.31 1.40
C VAL A 98 10.06 14.02 0.54
N TRP A 99 9.88 13.85 -0.77
CA TRP A 99 10.98 13.61 -1.71
C TRP A 99 11.98 14.77 -1.74
N ASN A 100 11.51 16.02 -1.78
CA ASN A 100 12.36 17.20 -1.78
C ASN A 100 13.13 17.35 -0.46
N LEU A 101 12.52 17.00 0.67
CA LEU A 101 13.23 16.89 1.95
C LEU A 101 14.37 15.86 1.85
N CYS A 102 14.09 14.69 1.27
CA CYS A 102 15.10 13.65 1.10
C CYS A 102 16.27 14.07 0.20
N ILE A 103 16.00 14.82 -0.87
CA ILE A 103 17.06 15.40 -1.72
C ILE A 103 17.91 16.39 -0.92
N LYS A 104 17.25 17.37 -0.29
CA LYS A 104 17.92 18.46 0.42
C LYS A 104 18.82 17.96 1.55
N GLU A 105 18.32 17.00 2.32
CA GLU A 105 19.00 16.47 3.52
C GLU A 105 19.75 15.15 3.24
N GLN A 106 19.85 14.74 1.98
CA GLN A 106 20.51 13.51 1.52
C GLN A 106 20.00 12.22 2.21
N ILE A 107 18.71 12.16 2.51
CA ILE A 107 18.08 11.03 3.20
C ILE A 107 17.60 9.99 2.17
N PRO A 108 17.95 8.71 2.32
CA PRO A 108 17.40 7.64 1.49
C PRO A 108 15.91 7.40 1.80
N ILE A 109 15.15 7.02 0.76
CA ILE A 109 13.70 6.85 0.85
C ILE A 109 13.21 5.59 0.15
N ILE A 110 12.24 4.91 0.77
CA ILE A 110 11.34 3.96 0.10
C ILE A 110 9.93 4.54 0.17
N TYR A 111 9.23 4.58 -0.97
CA TYR A 111 7.85 5.06 -0.99
C TYR A 111 6.87 4.04 -1.56
N ALA A 112 5.62 4.09 -1.09
CA ALA A 112 4.55 3.26 -1.58
C ALA A 112 3.98 3.81 -2.90
N SER A 113 4.16 3.08 -3.99
CA SER A 113 3.35 3.16 -5.19
C SER A 113 2.28 2.07 -5.17
N SER A 114 1.64 1.76 -6.29
CA SER A 114 0.56 0.79 -6.35
C SER A 114 0.47 0.11 -7.71
N ALA A 115 0.19 -1.19 -7.73
CA ALA A 115 -0.15 -1.92 -8.95
C ALA A 115 -1.47 -1.43 -9.60
N ALA A 116 -2.31 -0.68 -8.86
CA ALA A 116 -3.48 -0.02 -9.45
C ALA A 116 -3.13 0.93 -10.60
N THR A 117 -1.88 1.43 -10.69
CA THR A 117 -1.39 2.25 -11.80
C THR A 117 -1.38 1.51 -13.14
N TYR A 118 -1.34 0.17 -13.13
CA TYR A 118 -1.41 -0.64 -14.35
C TYR A 118 -2.79 -0.64 -15.02
N GLY A 119 -3.82 -0.12 -14.33
CA GLY A 119 -5.17 -0.06 -14.85
C GLY A 119 -5.77 -1.45 -15.06
N ASP A 120 -6.24 -1.73 -16.26
CA ASP A 120 -6.79 -3.03 -16.65
C ASP A 120 -5.75 -4.09 -17.06
N GLY A 121 -4.46 -3.69 -17.09
CA GLY A 121 -3.36 -4.57 -17.45
C GLY A 121 -3.14 -4.75 -18.95
N GLU A 122 -3.70 -3.89 -19.82
CA GLU A 122 -3.49 -3.97 -21.29
C GLU A 122 -2.00 -4.05 -21.70
N LEU A 123 -1.12 -3.36 -20.96
CA LEU A 123 0.33 -3.35 -21.20
C LEU A 123 1.09 -4.39 -20.36
N GLY A 124 0.36 -5.30 -19.68
CA GLY A 124 0.95 -6.23 -18.71
C GLY A 124 1.33 -5.54 -17.41
N PHE A 125 2.02 -6.29 -16.55
CA PHE A 125 2.44 -5.86 -15.22
C PHE A 125 3.96 -5.82 -15.12
N ASN A 126 4.59 -5.03 -16.00
CA ASN A 126 6.05 -4.86 -16.05
C ASN A 126 6.43 -3.49 -15.48
N ASP A 127 7.41 -3.45 -14.57
CA ASP A 127 7.91 -2.24 -13.92
C ASP A 127 9.02 -1.53 -14.71
N ASP A 128 9.20 -1.87 -15.99
CA ASP A 128 10.05 -1.11 -16.90
C ASP A 128 9.61 0.37 -16.90
N HIS A 129 10.55 1.24 -16.55
CA HIS A 129 10.31 2.67 -16.45
C HIS A 129 9.83 3.31 -17.76
N GLN A 130 10.16 2.71 -18.92
CA GLN A 130 9.69 3.18 -20.24
C GLN A 130 8.20 2.93 -20.47
N LEU A 131 7.61 1.95 -19.78
CA LEU A 131 6.18 1.65 -19.86
C LEU A 131 5.34 2.51 -18.91
N ILE A 132 5.91 2.98 -17.79
CA ILE A 132 5.16 3.74 -16.79
C ILE A 132 4.41 4.94 -17.37
N PRO A 133 4.96 5.75 -18.31
CA PRO A 133 4.23 6.86 -18.93
C PRO A 133 3.02 6.44 -19.79
N GLN A 134 2.94 5.19 -20.19
CA GLN A 134 1.89 4.66 -21.07
C GLN A 134 0.73 4.02 -20.29
N LEU A 135 0.91 3.80 -18.97
CA LEU A 135 -0.10 3.17 -18.12
C LEU A 135 -1.35 4.06 -17.99
N LYS A 136 -2.52 3.42 -17.91
CA LYS A 136 -3.83 4.09 -17.85
C LYS A 136 -4.55 3.72 -16.55
N PRO A 137 -4.34 4.46 -15.44
CA PRO A 137 -5.05 4.26 -14.19
C PRO A 137 -6.56 4.35 -14.35
N LEU A 138 -7.32 3.47 -13.68
CA LEU A 138 -8.78 3.41 -13.81
C LEU A 138 -9.53 4.28 -12.80
N ASN A 139 -8.89 4.74 -11.73
CA ASN A 139 -9.51 5.56 -10.70
C ASN A 139 -8.58 6.68 -10.22
N ALA A 140 -9.15 7.66 -9.52
CA ALA A 140 -8.43 8.84 -9.07
C ALA A 140 -7.27 8.52 -8.09
N TYR A 141 -7.41 7.50 -7.25
CA TYR A 141 -6.33 7.03 -6.38
C TYR A 141 -5.14 6.54 -7.21
N ALA A 142 -5.37 5.63 -8.15
CA ALA A 142 -4.33 5.10 -9.02
C ALA A 142 -3.67 6.21 -9.85
N GLN A 143 -4.46 7.19 -10.33
CA GLN A 143 -3.96 8.37 -11.02
C GLN A 143 -3.02 9.19 -10.13
N SER A 144 -3.37 9.44 -8.86
CA SER A 144 -2.52 10.19 -7.94
C SER A 144 -1.16 9.51 -7.69
N LYS A 145 -1.14 8.17 -7.65
CA LYS A 145 0.11 7.39 -7.54
C LYS A 145 0.93 7.45 -8.82
N GLN A 146 0.28 7.33 -9.98
CA GLN A 146 0.92 7.45 -11.29
C GLN A 146 1.54 8.85 -11.49
N GLU A 147 0.85 9.91 -11.10
CA GLU A 147 1.35 11.27 -11.19
C GLU A 147 2.65 11.45 -10.38
N PHE A 148 2.74 10.85 -9.20
CA PHE A 148 3.96 10.90 -8.41
C PHE A 148 5.09 10.05 -9.04
N ASP A 149 4.81 8.82 -9.47
CA ASP A 149 5.79 7.96 -10.16
C ASP A 149 6.39 8.67 -11.37
N LEU A 150 5.55 9.29 -12.22
CA LEU A 150 5.98 10.06 -13.39
C LEU A 150 6.82 11.27 -13.02
N TRP A 151 6.42 11.99 -11.95
CA TRP A 151 7.19 13.14 -11.47
C TRP A 151 8.56 12.70 -10.95
N VAL A 152 8.63 11.60 -10.18
CA VAL A 152 9.89 11.01 -9.73
C VAL A 152 10.79 10.66 -10.91
N LEU A 153 10.30 9.98 -11.94
CA LEU A 153 11.13 9.61 -13.09
C LEU A 153 11.67 10.82 -13.86
N LYS A 154 10.87 11.88 -14.00
CA LYS A 154 11.24 13.12 -14.70
C LYS A 154 12.13 14.06 -13.88
N ASN A 155 12.09 13.98 -12.56
CA ASN A 155 12.89 14.88 -11.72
C ASN A 155 14.39 14.57 -11.90
N PRO A 156 15.25 15.54 -12.28
CA PRO A 156 16.67 15.30 -12.45
C PRO A 156 17.40 15.08 -11.14
N GLN A 157 16.88 15.60 -10.03
CA GLN A 157 17.45 15.43 -8.70
C GLN A 157 16.81 14.24 -7.99
N LYS A 158 17.64 13.41 -7.38
CA LYS A 158 17.23 12.20 -6.68
C LYS A 158 17.85 12.15 -5.28
N PRO A 159 17.16 11.52 -4.30
CA PRO A 159 17.81 11.13 -3.05
C PRO A 159 18.98 10.17 -3.29
N LEU A 160 19.88 10.03 -2.32
CA LEU A 160 21.03 9.11 -2.39
C LEU A 160 20.67 7.68 -2.77
N PHE A 161 19.54 7.22 -2.24
CA PHE A 161 18.89 5.97 -2.60
C PHE A 161 17.38 6.17 -2.56
N TRP A 162 16.67 5.60 -3.53
CA TRP A 162 15.22 5.63 -3.53
C TRP A 162 14.63 4.37 -4.17
N ALA A 163 13.52 3.92 -3.64
CA ALA A 163 12.74 2.85 -4.24
C ALA A 163 11.25 3.16 -4.17
N GLY A 164 10.58 3.17 -5.31
CA GLY A 164 9.12 3.20 -5.41
C GLY A 164 8.60 1.78 -5.50
N LEU A 165 7.72 1.39 -4.60
CA LEU A 165 7.22 0.01 -4.52
C LEU A 165 5.76 -0.06 -4.98
N LYS A 166 5.51 -0.62 -6.17
CA LYS A 166 4.18 -0.90 -6.69
C LYS A 166 3.61 -2.12 -5.96
N PHE A 167 2.95 -1.89 -4.84
CA PHE A 167 2.30 -2.97 -4.10
C PHE A 167 1.13 -3.56 -4.87
N PHE A 168 1.12 -4.89 -5.00
CA PHE A 168 -0.04 -5.66 -5.45
C PHE A 168 -1.05 -5.80 -4.31
N ASN A 169 -1.84 -6.86 -4.25
CA ASN A 169 -2.91 -6.96 -3.25
C ASN A 169 -2.34 -7.44 -1.92
N VAL A 170 -1.84 -6.51 -1.11
CA VAL A 170 -1.30 -6.81 0.21
C VAL A 170 -2.42 -7.19 1.18
N TYR A 171 -2.22 -8.25 1.95
CA TYR A 171 -3.13 -8.71 2.99
C TYR A 171 -2.38 -9.11 4.27
N GLY A 172 -3.08 -9.17 5.39
CA GLY A 172 -2.51 -9.62 6.66
C GLY A 172 -3.07 -8.89 7.89
N PRO A 173 -2.46 -9.07 9.07
CA PRO A 173 -2.93 -8.47 10.30
C PRO A 173 -2.87 -6.93 10.27
N GLY A 174 -3.82 -6.27 10.94
CA GLY A 174 -3.87 -4.81 11.04
C GLY A 174 -4.78 -4.11 10.02
N GLU A 175 -5.61 -4.85 9.27
CA GLU A 175 -6.53 -4.30 8.27
C GLU A 175 -7.90 -3.86 8.84
N MET A 176 -8.24 -4.19 10.08
CA MET A 176 -9.59 -4.01 10.63
C MET A 176 -10.12 -2.57 10.49
N HIS A 177 -9.26 -1.57 10.67
CA HIS A 177 -9.61 -0.15 10.55
C HIS A 177 -10.01 0.29 9.14
N LYS A 178 -9.71 -0.52 8.11
CA LYS A 178 -9.99 -0.21 6.70
C LYS A 178 -11.45 -0.48 6.29
N GLY A 179 -12.21 -1.21 7.09
CA GLY A 179 -13.60 -1.54 6.79
C GLY A 179 -13.76 -2.15 5.39
N LYS A 180 -14.56 -1.53 4.52
CA LYS A 180 -14.80 -2.00 3.13
C LYS A 180 -13.55 -2.00 2.25
N MET A 181 -12.51 -1.25 2.62
CA MET A 181 -11.25 -1.18 1.88
C MET A 181 -10.21 -2.20 2.36
N ALA A 182 -10.57 -3.07 3.31
CA ALA A 182 -9.74 -4.20 3.70
C ALA A 182 -9.62 -5.22 2.55
N SER A 183 -8.57 -6.04 2.56
CA SER A 183 -8.37 -7.07 1.54
C SER A 183 -9.54 -8.04 1.44
N MET A 184 -9.74 -8.63 0.26
CA MET A 184 -10.77 -9.67 0.10
C MET A 184 -10.53 -10.89 0.98
N ILE A 185 -9.29 -11.17 1.35
CA ILE A 185 -8.95 -12.25 2.30
C ILE A 185 -9.53 -11.93 3.69
N HIS A 186 -9.31 -10.72 4.18
CA HIS A 186 -9.89 -10.27 5.47
C HIS A 186 -11.42 -10.25 5.42
N GLN A 187 -12.00 -9.75 4.33
CA GLN A 187 -13.44 -9.71 4.13
C GLN A 187 -14.03 -11.12 4.06
N ALA A 188 -13.40 -12.06 3.35
CA ALA A 188 -13.82 -13.46 3.27
C ALA A 188 -13.78 -14.12 4.65
N PHE A 189 -12.67 -13.99 5.40
CA PHE A 189 -12.55 -14.47 6.76
C PHE A 189 -13.71 -13.98 7.65
N THR A 190 -13.96 -12.68 7.66
CA THR A 190 -15.03 -12.07 8.46
C THR A 190 -16.42 -12.56 8.04
N GLN A 191 -16.68 -12.72 6.74
CA GLN A 191 -17.95 -13.24 6.25
C GLN A 191 -18.16 -14.71 6.64
N ILE A 192 -17.11 -15.55 6.53
CA ILE A 192 -17.16 -16.96 6.92
C ILE A 192 -17.42 -17.09 8.42
N GLU A 193 -16.73 -16.29 9.24
CA GLU A 193 -16.90 -16.30 10.69
C GLU A 193 -18.33 -15.94 11.09
N ASN A 194 -18.91 -14.91 10.49
CA ASN A 194 -20.22 -14.39 10.87
C ASN A 194 -21.40 -15.14 10.25
N THR A 195 -21.25 -15.66 9.02
CA THR A 195 -22.38 -16.16 8.23
C THR A 195 -22.18 -17.56 7.64
N GLY A 196 -20.98 -18.11 7.71
CA GLY A 196 -20.64 -19.39 7.08
C GLY A 196 -20.60 -19.34 5.55
N ARG A 197 -20.67 -18.17 4.91
CA ARG A 197 -20.63 -18.00 3.45
C ARG A 197 -19.88 -16.75 3.04
N VAL A 198 -19.40 -16.71 1.78
CA VAL A 198 -18.75 -15.55 1.17
C VAL A 198 -19.53 -15.10 -0.05
N LYS A 199 -19.77 -13.79 -0.17
CA LYS A 199 -20.34 -13.16 -1.36
C LYS A 199 -19.22 -12.67 -2.26
N LEU A 200 -19.18 -13.19 -3.50
CA LEU A 200 -18.32 -12.71 -4.57
C LEU A 200 -19.15 -12.01 -5.65
N PHE A 201 -18.58 -11.01 -6.29
CA PHE A 201 -19.22 -10.38 -7.43
C PHE A 201 -19.17 -11.29 -8.66
N LYS A 202 -20.28 -11.34 -9.40
CA LYS A 202 -20.33 -11.92 -10.73
C LYS A 202 -19.37 -11.17 -11.67
N SER A 203 -18.88 -11.86 -12.67
CA SER A 203 -18.11 -11.22 -13.73
C SER A 203 -19.02 -10.34 -14.60
N TYR A 204 -18.53 -9.17 -14.99
CA TYR A 204 -19.15 -8.35 -16.03
C TYR A 204 -18.47 -8.54 -17.40
N LYS A 205 -17.41 -9.35 -17.46
CA LYS A 205 -16.71 -9.73 -18.69
C LYS A 205 -17.16 -11.11 -19.13
N SER A 206 -17.65 -11.24 -20.36
CA SER A 206 -18.17 -12.51 -20.88
C SER A 206 -17.12 -13.63 -20.97
N GLU A 207 -15.85 -13.24 -21.13
CA GLU A 207 -14.71 -14.15 -21.20
C GLU A 207 -14.17 -14.64 -19.85
N VAL A 208 -14.70 -14.11 -18.75
CA VAL A 208 -14.25 -14.46 -17.39
C VAL A 208 -15.46 -14.98 -16.60
N ALA A 209 -15.40 -16.21 -16.12
CA ALA A 209 -16.44 -16.78 -15.28
C ALA A 209 -16.53 -16.07 -13.90
N ASP A 210 -17.66 -16.23 -13.20
CA ASP A 210 -17.89 -15.65 -11.89
C ASP A 210 -16.83 -16.08 -10.87
N GLY A 211 -16.19 -15.11 -10.24
CA GLY A 211 -15.11 -15.32 -9.26
C GLY A 211 -13.74 -15.72 -9.86
N GLU A 212 -13.62 -15.82 -11.20
CA GLU A 212 -12.36 -16.18 -11.88
C GLU A 212 -11.49 -14.95 -12.25
N GLN A 213 -11.90 -13.76 -11.85
CA GLN A 213 -11.03 -12.58 -11.90
C GLN A 213 -9.80 -12.84 -11.02
N LYS A 214 -8.62 -12.49 -11.54
CA LYS A 214 -7.33 -12.81 -10.89
C LYS A 214 -6.67 -11.59 -10.27
N ARG A 215 -6.02 -11.81 -9.14
CA ARG A 215 -5.14 -10.83 -8.48
C ARG A 215 -3.90 -11.53 -7.93
N ASP A 216 -2.80 -10.81 -7.86
CA ASP A 216 -1.62 -11.25 -7.11
C ASP A 216 -1.78 -10.80 -5.66
N PHE A 217 -1.84 -11.77 -4.74
CA PHE A 217 -1.99 -11.56 -3.29
C PHE A 217 -0.65 -11.81 -2.61
N ILE A 218 -0.14 -10.81 -1.89
CA ILE A 218 1.13 -10.89 -1.15
C ILE A 218 0.90 -10.62 0.34
N HIS A 219 1.51 -11.43 1.20
CA HIS A 219 1.40 -11.22 2.65
C HIS A 219 2.23 -10.01 3.11
N VAL A 220 1.70 -9.25 4.07
CA VAL A 220 2.34 -8.03 4.58
C VAL A 220 3.74 -8.27 5.18
N ASP A 221 4.00 -9.45 5.73
CA ASP A 221 5.32 -9.80 6.24
C ASP A 221 6.37 -9.86 5.12
N GLU A 222 6.02 -10.40 3.94
CA GLU A 222 6.92 -10.45 2.79
C GLU A 222 7.24 -9.03 2.29
N VAL A 223 6.22 -8.16 2.27
CA VAL A 223 6.37 -6.75 1.91
C VAL A 223 7.31 -6.03 2.89
N THR A 224 7.12 -6.22 4.18
CA THR A 224 7.94 -5.55 5.20
C THR A 224 9.36 -6.10 5.25
N ASP A 225 9.54 -7.41 5.05
CA ASP A 225 10.86 -8.04 4.92
C ASP A 225 11.64 -7.49 3.72
N LEU A 226 10.95 -7.33 2.56
CA LEU A 226 11.55 -6.72 1.38
C LEU A 226 11.98 -5.26 1.65
N MET A 227 11.12 -4.46 2.30
CA MET A 227 11.46 -3.07 2.62
C MET A 227 12.70 -2.96 3.52
N ILE A 228 12.83 -3.83 4.54
CA ILE A 228 14.01 -3.85 5.40
C ILE A 228 15.26 -4.29 4.62
N LYS A 229 15.13 -5.30 3.77
CA LYS A 229 16.24 -5.71 2.89
C LYS A 229 16.71 -4.56 2.00
N LEU A 230 15.80 -3.84 1.36
CA LEU A 230 16.13 -2.69 0.52
C LEU A 230 16.76 -1.55 1.32
N MET A 231 16.30 -1.29 2.55
CA MET A 231 16.91 -0.31 3.45
C MET A 231 18.40 -0.60 3.70
N HIS A 232 18.79 -1.87 3.79
CA HIS A 232 20.18 -2.28 3.99
C HIS A 232 21.00 -2.31 2.69
N TYR A 233 20.43 -2.86 1.61
CA TYR A 233 21.21 -3.13 0.39
C TYR A 233 21.44 -1.91 -0.51
N ARG A 234 20.51 -1.00 -0.64
CA ARG A 234 20.59 0.31 -1.34
C ARG A 234 21.40 0.31 -2.66
N LYS A 235 21.38 -0.81 -3.41
CA LYS A 235 22.23 -0.95 -4.60
C LYS A 235 21.66 -0.28 -5.84
N GLU A 236 20.35 -0.43 -6.04
CA GLU A 236 19.66 0.07 -7.22
C GLU A 236 18.46 0.92 -6.80
N SER A 237 18.35 2.09 -7.43
CA SER A 237 17.20 2.98 -7.26
C SER A 237 16.26 2.83 -8.44
N GLY A 238 14.97 2.79 -8.19
CA GLY A 238 13.98 2.61 -9.23
C GLY A 238 12.56 2.43 -8.69
N ILE A 239 11.63 2.15 -9.60
CA ILE A 239 10.27 1.73 -9.30
C ILE A 239 10.18 0.24 -9.55
N PHE A 240 9.73 -0.53 -8.56
CA PHE A 240 9.73 -1.98 -8.58
C PHE A 240 8.36 -2.54 -8.23
N ASN A 241 7.99 -3.65 -8.86
CA ASN A 241 6.83 -4.44 -8.50
C ASN A 241 7.06 -5.18 -7.17
N VAL A 242 6.02 -5.20 -6.33
CA VAL A 242 6.01 -5.97 -5.08
C VAL A 242 4.76 -6.84 -5.05
N GLY A 243 4.90 -8.04 -5.54
CA GLY A 243 3.92 -9.10 -5.62
C GLY A 243 4.63 -10.46 -5.60
N THR A 244 3.87 -11.54 -5.65
CA THR A 244 4.41 -12.91 -5.69
C THR A 244 4.77 -13.37 -7.11
N GLY A 245 4.31 -12.64 -8.13
CA GLY A 245 4.39 -13.05 -9.54
C GLY A 245 3.39 -14.14 -9.92
N GLN A 246 2.50 -14.53 -9.00
CA GLN A 246 1.48 -15.56 -9.21
C GLN A 246 0.09 -15.02 -8.94
N SER A 247 -0.69 -14.78 -10.01
CA SER A 247 -2.07 -14.38 -9.87
C SER A 247 -2.96 -15.57 -9.50
N ARG A 248 -3.92 -15.36 -8.58
CA ARG A 248 -4.93 -16.34 -8.17
C ARG A 248 -6.32 -15.75 -8.39
N SER A 249 -7.30 -16.62 -8.71
CA SER A 249 -8.68 -16.19 -8.80
C SER A 249 -9.29 -15.92 -7.42
N PHE A 250 -10.35 -15.13 -7.38
CA PHE A 250 -11.09 -14.92 -6.13
C PHE A 250 -11.69 -16.24 -5.61
N ASN A 251 -12.09 -17.15 -6.51
CA ASN A 251 -12.57 -18.48 -6.15
C ASN A 251 -11.49 -19.30 -5.45
N GLU A 252 -10.27 -19.35 -6.01
CA GLU A 252 -9.13 -20.05 -5.40
C GLU A 252 -8.80 -19.46 -4.02
N MET A 253 -8.74 -18.15 -3.93
CA MET A 253 -8.44 -17.44 -2.67
C MET A 253 -9.50 -17.72 -1.61
N VAL A 254 -10.79 -17.61 -1.93
CA VAL A 254 -11.89 -17.85 -0.97
C VAL A 254 -11.91 -19.31 -0.51
N LYS A 255 -11.70 -20.27 -1.43
CA LYS A 255 -11.58 -21.69 -1.06
C LYS A 255 -10.46 -21.92 -0.03
N GLN A 256 -9.28 -21.30 -0.23
CA GLN A 256 -8.18 -21.40 0.73
C GLN A 256 -8.53 -20.80 2.11
N VAL A 257 -9.32 -19.72 2.17
CA VAL A 257 -9.79 -19.17 3.44
C VAL A 257 -10.74 -20.15 4.14
N PHE A 258 -11.71 -20.74 3.42
CA PHE A 258 -12.59 -21.79 3.97
C PHE A 258 -11.79 -22.98 4.51
N ASP A 259 -10.83 -23.48 3.74
CA ASP A 259 -9.97 -24.61 4.11
C ASP A 259 -9.17 -24.29 5.38
N SER A 260 -8.57 -23.10 5.46
CA SER A 260 -7.81 -22.67 6.65
C SER A 260 -8.67 -22.56 7.92
N MET A 261 -9.97 -22.28 7.75
CA MET A 261 -10.95 -22.23 8.84
C MET A 261 -11.63 -23.59 9.12
N SER A 262 -11.25 -24.64 8.39
CA SER A 262 -11.87 -25.98 8.47
C SER A 262 -13.40 -25.94 8.28
N LYS A 263 -13.87 -25.11 7.33
CA LYS A 263 -15.30 -24.93 7.03
C LYS A 263 -15.63 -25.36 5.58
N PRO A 264 -16.83 -25.90 5.33
CA PRO A 264 -17.23 -26.25 3.97
C PRO A 264 -17.36 -25.01 3.10
N VAL A 265 -16.91 -25.11 1.85
CA VAL A 265 -16.96 -24.01 0.88
C VAL A 265 -18.42 -23.65 0.56
N ASN A 266 -18.75 -22.38 0.75
CA ASN A 266 -20.07 -21.82 0.46
C ASN A 266 -19.92 -20.41 -0.12
N ILE A 267 -19.98 -20.29 -1.45
CA ILE A 267 -19.82 -19.05 -2.21
C ILE A 267 -21.15 -18.67 -2.86
N GLU A 268 -21.60 -17.45 -2.61
CA GLU A 268 -22.78 -16.83 -3.24
C GLU A 268 -22.29 -15.76 -4.24
N TYR A 269 -22.67 -15.87 -5.51
CA TYR A 269 -22.36 -14.86 -6.52
C TYR A 269 -23.46 -13.81 -6.59
N ILE A 270 -23.10 -12.54 -6.39
CA ILE A 270 -24.00 -11.39 -6.38
C ILE A 270 -23.66 -10.40 -7.50
N GLU A 271 -24.62 -9.60 -7.92
CA GLU A 271 -24.37 -8.56 -8.93
C GLU A 271 -23.38 -7.50 -8.43
N MET A 272 -22.45 -7.12 -9.30
CA MET A 272 -21.49 -6.05 -9.00
C MET A 272 -22.18 -4.69 -9.08
N PRO A 273 -22.13 -3.86 -8.04
CA PRO A 273 -22.62 -2.47 -8.11
C PRO A 273 -21.95 -1.71 -9.24
N ASN A 274 -22.72 -0.87 -9.95
CA ASN A 274 -22.21 -0.12 -11.11
C ASN A 274 -21.01 0.79 -10.78
N GLU A 275 -20.98 1.30 -9.56
CA GLU A 275 -19.89 2.16 -9.03
C GLU A 275 -18.54 1.43 -8.96
N LEU A 276 -18.56 0.10 -8.72
CA LEU A 276 -17.34 -0.71 -8.60
C LEU A 276 -16.86 -1.30 -9.94
N ARG A 277 -17.63 -1.19 -11.02
CA ARG A 277 -17.25 -1.71 -12.34
C ARG A 277 -16.11 -0.91 -12.99
N ARG A 278 -15.80 0.28 -12.47
CA ARG A 278 -14.79 1.22 -12.99
C ARG A 278 -13.59 1.39 -12.06
N SER A 279 -13.51 0.58 -10.99
CA SER A 279 -12.44 0.69 -9.99
C SER A 279 -11.42 -0.46 -10.10
#